data_e516d694f3318b88eca6ad2e2aa2c55f
#
_entry.id   e516d694f3318b88eca6ad2e2aa2c55f
#
_cell.length_a   1.000
_cell.length_b   1.000
_cell.length_c   1.000
_cell.angle_alpha   90.00
_cell.angle_beta   90.00
_cell.angle_gamma   90.00
#
_symmetry.space_group_name_H-M   'P 1'
#
loop_
_entity.id
_entity.type
_entity.pdbx_description
1 polymer ?
#
loop_
_entity_poly.entity_id
_entity_poly.type
_entity_poly.pdbx_seq_one_letter_code
_entity_poly.pdbx_strand_id
1 'polypeptide(L)'
;ESYLAKENQLSLVFFETHETNGELSPHTQIQVFHFDLEKDAEVTAESLQSDSFAKNASAYTEKYFTTTEPYKNGIFGNYKTLLAPDAGRFDRFALTKDGVLFYFDRYDLFPGSYGVVRLTIPYAEMQKKIEEPKKETPVPKEIRNKKMVALTYDDGPNPKATNAILDVLEKYDARATFFDLGSLVEKYPDVVKREEALGCEVGSHSYDHKNFNK
;
A
#
# COMPACT_ATOMS: atom_id res chain seq x y z
N GLU A 1 -5.85 -24.69 -11.26
CA GLU A 1 -7.08 -24.03 -11.74
C GLU A 1 -6.87 -23.44 -13.13
N SER A 2 -7.90 -23.34 -13.93
CA SER A 2 -7.83 -22.74 -15.26
C SER A 2 -8.98 -21.78 -15.50
N TYR A 3 -8.70 -20.67 -16.16
CA TYR A 3 -9.66 -19.62 -16.48
C TYR A 3 -9.52 -19.21 -17.93
N LEU A 4 -10.64 -19.10 -18.65
CA LEU A 4 -10.70 -18.60 -20.02
C LEU A 4 -11.35 -17.22 -20.03
N ALA A 5 -10.64 -16.24 -20.53
CA ALA A 5 -11.11 -14.87 -20.71
C ALA A 5 -11.17 -14.50 -22.19
N LYS A 6 -12.21 -13.77 -22.62
CA LYS A 6 -12.36 -13.23 -23.97
C LYS A 6 -12.14 -14.26 -25.10
N GLU A 7 -12.57 -15.51 -24.88
CA GLU A 7 -12.52 -16.64 -25.82
C GLU A 7 -11.09 -17.09 -26.22
N ASN A 8 -10.06 -16.26 -26.06
CA ASN A 8 -8.70 -16.54 -26.53
C ASN A 8 -7.60 -16.38 -25.48
N GLN A 9 -7.90 -15.94 -24.27
CA GLN A 9 -6.89 -15.81 -23.22
C GLN A 9 -7.11 -16.83 -22.11
N LEU A 10 -6.18 -17.77 -21.99
CA LEU A 10 -6.18 -18.80 -20.96
C LEU A 10 -5.21 -18.44 -19.84
N SER A 11 -5.67 -18.52 -18.60
CA SER A 11 -4.80 -18.43 -17.41
C SER A 11 -4.80 -19.77 -16.69
N LEU A 12 -3.62 -20.35 -16.46
CA LEU A 12 -3.42 -21.57 -15.67
C LEU A 12 -2.79 -21.17 -14.33
N VAL A 13 -3.40 -21.60 -13.23
CA VAL A 13 -2.95 -21.29 -11.87
C VAL A 13 -2.56 -22.58 -11.16
N PHE A 14 -1.34 -22.63 -10.70
CA PHE A 14 -0.76 -23.75 -9.93
C PHE A 14 -0.56 -23.32 -8.48
N PHE A 15 -0.99 -24.19 -7.57
CA PHE A 15 -0.78 -24.04 -6.14
C PHE A 15 0.18 -25.15 -5.71
N GLU A 16 1.36 -24.76 -5.28
CA GLU A 16 2.38 -25.68 -4.80
C GLU A 16 2.56 -25.48 -3.28
N THR A 17 2.38 -26.57 -2.54
CA THR A 17 2.60 -26.59 -1.10
C THR A 17 3.71 -27.58 -0.80
N HIS A 18 4.77 -27.11 -0.16
CA HIS A 18 5.90 -27.96 0.21
C HIS A 18 5.64 -28.62 1.56
N GLU A 19 6.04 -29.89 1.68
CA GLU A 19 6.08 -30.62 2.94
C GLU A 19 7.53 -30.85 3.34
N THR A 20 7.86 -30.54 4.59
CA THR A 20 9.18 -30.78 5.16
C THR A 20 9.00 -31.53 6.49
N ASN A 21 9.59 -32.74 6.59
CA ASN A 21 9.50 -33.59 7.77
C ASN A 21 8.06 -33.93 8.23
N GLY A 22 7.12 -34.07 7.29
CA GLY A 22 5.72 -34.37 7.61
C GLY A 22 4.88 -33.15 7.98
N GLU A 23 5.45 -31.94 7.93
CA GLU A 23 4.74 -30.69 8.15
C GLU A 23 4.60 -29.92 6.84
N LEU A 24 3.36 -29.49 6.54
CA LEU A 24 3.07 -28.65 5.39
C LEU A 24 3.62 -27.23 5.63
N SER A 25 4.26 -26.66 4.62
CA SER A 25 4.64 -25.25 4.63
C SER A 25 3.43 -24.36 4.92
N PRO A 26 3.56 -23.34 5.77
CA PRO A 26 2.50 -22.37 5.99
C PRO A 26 2.20 -21.51 4.74
N HIS A 27 3.13 -21.47 3.79
CA HIS A 27 3.00 -20.73 2.55
C HIS A 27 2.70 -21.66 1.38
N THR A 28 1.91 -21.14 0.43
CA THR A 28 1.60 -21.81 -0.84
C THR A 28 2.30 -21.01 -1.94
N GLN A 29 3.16 -21.66 -2.72
CA GLN A 29 3.70 -21.02 -3.90
C GLN A 29 2.62 -20.98 -4.99
N ILE A 30 2.27 -19.78 -5.45
CA ILE A 30 1.24 -19.58 -6.47
C ILE A 30 1.94 -19.13 -7.75
N GLN A 31 1.83 -19.95 -8.81
CA GLN A 31 2.35 -19.64 -10.12
C GLN A 31 1.20 -19.48 -11.11
N VAL A 32 1.28 -18.47 -11.96
CA VAL A 32 0.27 -18.20 -12.99
C VAL A 32 0.94 -18.09 -14.34
N PHE A 33 0.40 -18.82 -15.31
CA PHE A 33 0.83 -18.79 -16.71
C PHE A 33 -0.33 -18.29 -17.55
N HIS A 34 -0.03 -17.45 -18.52
CA HIS A 34 -1.02 -16.92 -19.46
C HIS A 34 -0.71 -17.35 -20.87
N PHE A 35 -1.75 -17.67 -21.62
CA PHE A 35 -1.66 -18.10 -23.02
C PHE A 35 -2.63 -17.32 -23.89
N ASP A 36 -2.16 -16.88 -25.04
CA ASP A 36 -2.98 -16.35 -26.12
C ASP A 36 -3.27 -17.50 -27.08
N LEU A 37 -4.49 -18.03 -27.05
CA LEU A 37 -4.89 -19.18 -27.83
C LEU A 37 -5.04 -18.88 -29.33
N GLU A 38 -5.21 -17.61 -29.71
CA GLU A 38 -5.23 -17.20 -31.11
C GLU A 38 -3.83 -17.21 -31.71
N LYS A 39 -2.82 -16.83 -30.92
CA LYS A 39 -1.43 -16.82 -31.34
C LYS A 39 -0.68 -18.13 -31.05
N ASP A 40 -1.33 -19.06 -30.34
CA ASP A 40 -0.73 -20.32 -29.86
C ASP A 40 0.59 -20.08 -29.11
N ALA A 41 0.57 -19.09 -28.19
CA ALA A 41 1.77 -18.63 -27.50
C ALA A 41 1.49 -18.30 -26.03
N GLU A 42 2.51 -18.57 -25.19
CA GLU A 42 2.57 -18.02 -23.85
C GLU A 42 2.79 -16.50 -23.91
N VAL A 43 2.09 -15.77 -23.04
CA VAL A 43 2.23 -14.34 -22.87
C VAL A 43 2.65 -14.00 -21.45
N THR A 44 3.52 -13.02 -21.29
CA THR A 44 3.98 -12.62 -19.96
C THR A 44 2.92 -11.80 -19.24
N ALA A 45 2.88 -11.91 -17.90
CA ALA A 45 1.99 -11.11 -17.08
C ALA A 45 2.16 -9.60 -17.35
N GLU A 46 3.40 -9.15 -17.54
CA GLU A 46 3.72 -7.75 -17.85
C GLU A 46 3.06 -7.27 -19.15
N SER A 47 3.00 -8.12 -20.18
CA SER A 47 2.37 -7.76 -21.46
C SER A 47 0.86 -7.58 -21.36
N LEU A 48 0.24 -8.10 -20.29
CA LEU A 48 -1.19 -8.01 -20.01
C LEU A 48 -1.54 -6.83 -19.09
N GLN A 49 -0.52 -6.15 -18.53
CA GLN A 49 -0.67 -5.05 -17.60
C GLN A 49 -0.61 -3.70 -18.34
N SER A 50 -1.50 -2.79 -17.98
CA SER A 50 -1.41 -1.38 -18.35
C SER A 50 -0.58 -0.61 -17.34
N ASP A 51 -0.12 0.60 -17.67
CA ASP A 51 0.62 1.49 -16.75
C ASP A 51 -0.13 1.78 -15.43
N SER A 52 -1.45 1.67 -15.44
CA SER A 52 -2.29 1.87 -14.27
C SER A 52 -2.71 0.56 -13.57
N PHE A 53 -2.30 -0.61 -14.08
CA PHE A 53 -2.77 -1.91 -13.61
C PHE A 53 -2.59 -2.09 -12.09
N ALA A 54 -1.35 -2.02 -11.62
CA ALA A 54 -1.04 -2.21 -10.20
C ALA A 54 -1.65 -1.12 -9.32
N LYS A 55 -1.72 0.13 -9.80
CA LYS A 55 -2.38 1.24 -9.07
C LYS A 55 -3.87 1.01 -8.91
N ASN A 56 -4.56 0.58 -9.97
CA ASN A 56 -5.99 0.27 -9.93
C ASN A 56 -6.29 -0.92 -9.02
N ALA A 57 -5.47 -1.98 -9.14
CA ALA A 57 -5.56 -3.16 -8.29
C ALA A 57 -5.36 -2.79 -6.81
N SER A 58 -4.34 -2.02 -6.48
CA SER A 58 -4.05 -1.54 -5.13
C SER A 58 -5.24 -0.76 -4.55
N ALA A 59 -5.71 0.26 -5.23
CA ALA A 59 -6.79 1.12 -4.75
C ALA A 59 -8.11 0.34 -4.53
N TYR A 60 -8.45 -0.57 -5.44
CA TYR A 60 -9.64 -1.39 -5.31
C TYR A 60 -9.52 -2.38 -4.15
N THR A 61 -8.38 -3.06 -4.04
CA THR A 61 -8.10 -4.06 -3.01
C THR A 61 -8.11 -3.44 -1.63
N GLU A 62 -7.45 -2.28 -1.45
CA GLU A 62 -7.46 -1.54 -0.19
C GLU A 62 -8.89 -1.22 0.22
N LYS A 63 -9.68 -0.59 -0.65
CA LYS A 63 -11.07 -0.27 -0.38
C LYS A 63 -11.88 -1.51 -0.02
N TYR A 64 -11.77 -2.58 -0.79
CA TYR A 64 -12.54 -3.81 -0.58
C TYR A 64 -12.23 -4.45 0.77
N PHE A 65 -10.96 -4.67 1.07
CA PHE A 65 -10.56 -5.37 2.29
C PHE A 65 -10.73 -4.55 3.58
N THR A 66 -10.73 -3.22 3.48
CA THR A 66 -10.98 -2.37 4.65
C THR A 66 -12.45 -2.10 4.92
N THR A 67 -13.36 -2.43 3.98
CA THR A 67 -14.79 -2.15 4.13
C THR A 67 -15.69 -3.38 4.15
N THR A 68 -15.18 -4.54 3.70
CA THR A 68 -15.99 -5.75 3.48
C THR A 68 -15.71 -6.80 4.55
N GLU A 69 -16.76 -7.38 5.13
CA GLU A 69 -16.63 -8.56 6.00
C GLU A 69 -16.30 -9.83 5.18
N PRO A 70 -15.50 -10.75 5.74
CA PRO A 70 -14.90 -10.72 7.09
C PRO A 70 -13.52 -10.00 7.14
N TYR A 71 -13.09 -9.39 6.04
CA TYR A 71 -11.71 -8.90 5.83
C TYR A 71 -11.36 -7.66 6.65
N LYS A 72 -12.32 -6.72 6.79
CA LYS A 72 -12.06 -5.41 7.40
C LYS A 72 -11.51 -5.46 8.82
N ASN A 73 -11.80 -6.54 9.57
CA ASN A 73 -11.34 -6.73 10.94
C ASN A 73 -10.10 -7.65 11.04
N GLY A 74 -9.67 -8.25 9.93
CA GLY A 74 -8.57 -9.21 9.91
C GLY A 74 -7.36 -8.77 9.11
N ILE A 75 -7.46 -7.69 8.33
CA ILE A 75 -6.33 -7.19 7.55
C ILE A 75 -5.23 -6.65 8.46
N PHE A 76 -3.96 -6.93 8.14
CA PHE A 76 -2.83 -6.45 8.91
C PHE A 76 -2.75 -4.92 8.95
N GLY A 77 -2.32 -4.35 10.08
CA GLY A 77 -2.26 -2.91 10.27
C GLY A 77 -1.36 -2.16 9.27
N ASN A 78 -0.34 -2.82 8.73
CA ASN A 78 0.56 -2.28 7.70
C ASN A 78 0.08 -2.53 6.25
N TYR A 79 -1.21 -2.80 6.05
CA TYR A 79 -1.77 -3.15 4.74
C TYR A 79 -1.46 -2.13 3.64
N LYS A 80 -1.35 -0.84 3.95
CA LYS A 80 -1.02 0.18 2.96
C LYS A 80 0.33 -0.06 2.28
N THR A 81 1.34 -0.43 3.07
CA THR A 81 2.65 -0.82 2.55
C THR A 81 2.57 -2.14 1.78
N LEU A 82 1.81 -3.11 2.29
CA LEU A 82 1.67 -4.42 1.66
C LEU A 82 0.90 -4.38 0.34
N LEU A 83 -0.02 -3.44 0.19
CA LEU A 83 -0.82 -3.21 -1.02
C LEU A 83 -0.28 -2.09 -1.90
N ALA A 84 0.88 -1.50 -1.59
CA ALA A 84 1.50 -0.50 -2.46
C ALA A 84 1.66 -1.08 -3.90
N PRO A 85 1.45 -0.29 -4.95
CA PRO A 85 1.48 -0.77 -6.33
C PRO A 85 2.79 -1.46 -6.73
N ASP A 86 3.89 -1.08 -6.10
CA ASP A 86 5.25 -1.59 -6.30
C ASP A 86 5.63 -2.72 -5.34
N ALA A 87 4.71 -3.19 -4.50
CA ALA A 87 4.97 -4.26 -3.52
C ALA A 87 5.03 -5.67 -4.14
N GLY A 88 4.86 -5.83 -5.46
CA GLY A 88 4.87 -7.12 -6.15
C GLY A 88 3.68 -8.05 -5.81
N ARG A 89 2.64 -7.52 -5.16
CA ARG A 89 1.46 -8.31 -4.76
C ARG A 89 0.48 -8.53 -5.90
N PHE A 90 0.56 -7.72 -6.94
CA PHE A 90 -0.37 -7.73 -8.07
C PHE A 90 0.17 -8.47 -9.30
N ASP A 91 1.27 -9.22 -9.14
CA ASP A 91 1.85 -10.02 -10.23
C ASP A 91 1.21 -11.41 -10.33
N ARG A 92 0.52 -11.86 -9.28
CA ARG A 92 -0.17 -13.16 -9.22
C ARG A 92 -1.66 -12.99 -9.50
N PHE A 93 -2.01 -12.98 -10.77
CA PHE A 93 -3.40 -12.81 -11.21
C PHE A 93 -3.78 -13.77 -12.33
N ALA A 94 -5.06 -14.08 -12.45
CA ALA A 94 -5.63 -14.75 -13.61
C ALA A 94 -6.66 -13.86 -14.30
N LEU A 95 -6.71 -13.93 -15.62
CA LEU A 95 -7.78 -13.30 -16.39
C LEU A 95 -8.98 -14.24 -16.40
N THR A 96 -10.13 -13.73 -15.99
CA THR A 96 -11.40 -14.48 -15.97
C THR A 96 -12.45 -13.80 -16.85
N LYS A 97 -13.59 -14.43 -17.08
CA LYS A 97 -14.68 -13.78 -17.81
C LYS A 97 -15.23 -12.52 -17.11
N ASP A 98 -15.11 -12.44 -15.79
CA ASP A 98 -15.73 -11.40 -14.96
C ASP A 98 -14.76 -10.28 -14.58
N GLY A 99 -13.45 -10.50 -14.73
CA GLY A 99 -12.43 -9.54 -14.35
C GLY A 99 -11.05 -10.17 -14.13
N VAL A 100 -10.20 -9.45 -13.41
CA VAL A 100 -8.87 -9.89 -13.01
C VAL A 100 -8.94 -10.48 -11.62
N LEU A 101 -8.62 -11.75 -11.48
CA LEU A 101 -8.63 -12.51 -10.22
C LEU A 101 -7.22 -12.50 -9.63
N PHE A 102 -7.06 -11.83 -8.50
CA PHE A 102 -5.81 -11.78 -7.73
C PHE A 102 -5.78 -12.83 -6.63
N TYR A 103 -4.57 -13.30 -6.34
CA TYR A 103 -4.29 -14.28 -5.30
C TYR A 103 -3.35 -13.68 -4.26
N PHE A 104 -3.76 -13.75 -2.99
CA PHE A 104 -2.95 -13.37 -1.83
C PHE A 104 -2.72 -14.62 -0.99
N ASP A 105 -1.47 -14.98 -0.78
CA ASP A 105 -1.10 -16.18 -0.01
C ASP A 105 -1.38 -15.98 1.48
N ARG A 106 -1.31 -17.07 2.20
CA ARG A 106 -1.35 -17.05 3.67
C ARG A 106 -0.31 -16.07 4.20
N TYR A 107 -0.69 -15.26 5.15
CA TYR A 107 0.14 -14.23 5.78
C TYR A 107 0.55 -13.08 4.86
N ASP A 108 0.09 -13.02 3.62
CA ASP A 108 0.30 -11.85 2.75
C ASP A 108 -0.37 -10.59 3.30
N LEU A 109 -1.65 -10.69 3.62
CA LEU A 109 -2.48 -9.56 4.09
C LEU A 109 -3.26 -9.89 5.36
N PHE A 110 -3.41 -11.18 5.68
CA PHE A 110 -4.29 -11.70 6.74
C PHE A 110 -3.59 -12.80 7.53
N PRO A 111 -4.04 -13.08 8.77
CA PRO A 111 -3.63 -14.27 9.50
C PRO A 111 -3.84 -15.55 8.68
N GLY A 112 -3.00 -16.55 8.89
CA GLY A 112 -3.04 -17.80 8.13
C GLY A 112 -4.38 -18.56 8.16
N SER A 113 -5.24 -18.27 9.11
CA SER A 113 -6.63 -18.81 9.20
C SER A 113 -7.53 -18.40 8.02
N TYR A 114 -7.19 -17.32 7.32
CA TYR A 114 -7.90 -16.89 6.11
C TYR A 114 -7.53 -17.73 4.88
N GLY A 115 -6.46 -18.53 4.94
CA GLY A 115 -5.96 -19.30 3.82
C GLY A 115 -5.44 -18.42 2.68
N VAL A 116 -5.52 -18.93 1.46
CA VAL A 116 -5.28 -18.16 0.23
C VAL A 116 -6.51 -17.31 -0.05
N VAL A 117 -6.36 -16.00 0.01
CA VAL A 117 -7.46 -15.06 -0.26
C VAL A 117 -7.48 -14.73 -1.75
N ARG A 118 -8.68 -14.70 -2.32
CA ARG A 118 -8.94 -14.44 -3.74
C ARG A 118 -9.84 -13.22 -3.87
N LEU A 119 -9.49 -12.35 -4.82
CA LEU A 119 -10.28 -11.15 -5.12
C LEU A 119 -10.39 -10.94 -6.61
N THR A 120 -11.60 -11.02 -7.15
CA THR A 120 -11.88 -10.63 -8.54
C THR A 120 -12.17 -9.13 -8.60
N ILE A 121 -11.38 -8.42 -9.38
CA ILE A 121 -11.60 -7.00 -9.68
C ILE A 121 -12.22 -6.90 -11.07
N PRO A 122 -13.43 -6.31 -11.22
CA PRO A 122 -14.06 -6.15 -12.53
C PRO A 122 -13.17 -5.38 -13.50
N TYR A 123 -13.18 -5.73 -14.79
CA TYR A 123 -12.38 -5.04 -15.81
C TYR A 123 -12.63 -3.53 -15.85
N ALA A 124 -13.87 -3.09 -15.62
CA ALA A 124 -14.20 -1.67 -15.57
C ALA A 124 -13.43 -0.91 -14.46
N GLU A 125 -13.18 -1.58 -13.33
CA GLU A 125 -12.39 -1.01 -12.23
C GLU A 125 -10.90 -0.97 -12.59
N MET A 126 -10.40 -1.99 -13.28
CA MET A 126 -9.00 -2.05 -13.74
C MET A 126 -8.66 -1.02 -14.82
N GLN A 127 -9.67 -0.52 -15.55
CA GLN A 127 -9.51 0.46 -16.62
C GLN A 127 -9.79 1.90 -16.18
N LYS A 128 -10.21 2.11 -14.93
CA LYS A 128 -10.43 3.46 -14.41
C LYS A 128 -9.15 4.27 -14.55
N LYS A 129 -9.27 5.48 -15.13
CA LYS A 129 -8.21 6.46 -14.96
C LYS A 129 -8.15 6.80 -13.48
N ILE A 130 -7.07 6.43 -12.82
CA ILE A 130 -6.78 6.97 -11.50
C ILE A 130 -6.54 8.45 -11.75
N GLU A 131 -7.40 9.30 -11.19
CA GLU A 131 -7.00 10.68 -11.00
C GLU A 131 -5.73 10.60 -10.14
N GLU A 132 -4.59 10.91 -10.75
CA GLU A 132 -3.36 11.07 -9.96
C GLU A 132 -3.73 12.01 -8.81
N PRO A 133 -3.30 11.72 -7.56
CA PRO A 133 -3.48 12.66 -6.48
C PRO A 133 -3.01 13.98 -7.07
N LYS A 134 -3.90 14.99 -7.06
CA LYS A 134 -3.61 16.28 -7.69
C LYS A 134 -2.18 16.61 -7.34
N LYS A 135 -1.27 16.60 -8.34
CA LYS A 135 0.10 17.06 -8.16
C LYS A 135 -0.03 18.27 -7.27
N GLU A 136 0.64 18.27 -6.15
CA GLU A 136 0.64 19.37 -5.20
C GLU A 136 0.52 20.64 -6.00
N THR A 137 -0.54 21.40 -5.75
CA THR A 137 -0.87 22.59 -6.55
C THR A 137 0.41 23.38 -6.73
N PRO A 138 0.86 23.66 -7.97
CA PRO A 138 2.12 24.37 -8.17
C PRO A 138 2.06 25.58 -7.27
N VAL A 139 3.03 25.73 -6.37
CA VAL A 139 3.11 26.86 -5.42
C VAL A 139 2.69 28.11 -6.19
N PRO A 140 1.58 28.78 -5.80
CA PRO A 140 1.01 29.89 -6.56
C PRO A 140 2.12 30.89 -6.89
N LYS A 141 2.15 31.44 -8.11
CA LYS A 141 3.21 32.39 -8.53
C LYS A 141 3.43 33.52 -7.52
N GLU A 142 2.37 33.89 -6.80
CA GLU A 142 2.39 34.89 -5.73
C GLU A 142 3.27 34.48 -4.51
N ILE A 143 3.43 33.17 -4.28
CA ILE A 143 4.26 32.63 -3.19
C ILE A 143 5.73 32.52 -3.62
N ARG A 144 6.03 32.33 -4.92
CA ARG A 144 7.40 32.15 -5.42
C ARG A 144 8.30 33.36 -5.17
N ASN A 145 7.74 34.55 -4.99
CA ASN A 145 8.49 35.79 -4.74
C ASN A 145 8.51 36.22 -3.25
N LYS A 146 7.91 35.44 -2.35
CA LYS A 146 7.98 35.69 -0.91
C LYS A 146 9.21 34.99 -0.33
N LYS A 147 9.90 35.66 0.57
CA LYS A 147 10.93 35.00 1.38
C LYS A 147 10.23 33.98 2.28
N MET A 148 10.51 32.72 2.06
CA MET A 148 9.91 31.61 2.80
C MET A 148 11.00 30.79 3.47
N VAL A 149 10.67 30.26 4.63
CA VAL A 149 11.53 29.30 5.38
C VAL A 149 10.68 28.08 5.65
N ALA A 150 11.22 26.90 5.37
CA ALA A 150 10.67 25.64 5.83
C ALA A 150 11.36 25.28 7.15
N LEU A 151 10.55 25.02 8.17
CA LEU A 151 11.04 24.56 9.48
C LEU A 151 10.77 23.07 9.60
N THR A 152 11.81 22.32 9.93
CA THR A 152 11.71 20.87 10.23
C THR A 152 12.36 20.57 11.57
N TYR A 153 11.77 19.62 12.30
CA TYR A 153 12.26 19.15 13.59
C TYR A 153 12.30 17.64 13.60
N ASP A 154 13.44 17.07 13.93
CA ASP A 154 13.68 15.64 13.95
C ASP A 154 13.73 15.09 15.39
N ASP A 155 13.65 13.76 15.55
CA ASP A 155 13.82 13.03 16.82
C ASP A 155 12.74 13.31 17.89
N GLY A 156 11.60 13.88 17.48
CA GLY A 156 10.44 14.07 18.36
C GLY A 156 9.56 12.80 18.50
N PRO A 157 8.41 12.93 19.19
CA PRO A 157 8.02 14.08 20.00
C PRO A 157 8.67 14.07 21.40
N ASN A 158 8.96 15.25 21.92
CA ASN A 158 9.39 15.44 23.30
C ASN A 158 8.39 16.36 24.03
N PRO A 159 7.75 15.92 25.16
CA PRO A 159 6.70 16.69 25.80
C PRO A 159 7.08 18.10 26.21
N LYS A 160 8.37 18.34 26.57
CA LYS A 160 8.83 19.66 26.98
C LYS A 160 9.28 20.50 25.77
N ALA A 161 10.16 19.94 24.95
CA ALA A 161 10.75 20.68 23.84
C ALA A 161 9.74 20.90 22.69
N THR A 162 9.03 19.85 22.27
CA THR A 162 8.04 19.95 21.18
C THR A 162 6.90 20.89 21.56
N ASN A 163 6.34 20.80 22.79
CA ASN A 163 5.31 21.73 23.20
C ASN A 163 5.78 23.18 23.24
N ALA A 164 7.03 23.46 23.68
CA ALA A 164 7.58 24.82 23.64
C ALA A 164 7.73 25.36 22.21
N ILE A 165 8.09 24.49 21.25
CA ILE A 165 8.13 24.83 19.81
C ILE A 165 6.72 25.15 19.32
N LEU A 166 5.75 24.28 19.63
CA LEU A 166 4.35 24.45 19.24
C LEU A 166 3.76 25.75 19.80
N ASP A 167 4.07 26.13 21.06
CA ASP A 167 3.67 27.42 21.63
C ASP A 167 4.17 28.61 20.81
N VAL A 168 5.41 28.54 20.30
CA VAL A 168 5.98 29.58 19.43
C VAL A 168 5.33 29.58 18.06
N LEU A 169 5.14 28.39 17.44
CA LEU A 169 4.47 28.25 16.14
C LEU A 169 3.06 28.82 16.20
N GLU A 170 2.29 28.47 17.23
CA GLU A 170 0.93 28.96 17.47
C GLU A 170 0.91 30.48 17.60
N LYS A 171 1.80 31.04 18.41
CA LYS A 171 1.90 32.50 18.64
C LYS A 171 2.14 33.29 17.36
N TYR A 172 2.88 32.72 16.39
CA TYR A 172 3.23 33.39 15.15
C TYR A 172 2.44 32.92 13.94
N ASP A 173 1.39 32.10 14.15
CA ASP A 173 0.62 31.43 13.10
C ASP A 173 1.51 30.73 12.05
N ALA A 174 2.59 30.14 12.52
CA ALA A 174 3.56 29.41 11.72
C ALA A 174 3.29 27.90 11.75
N ARG A 175 3.82 27.20 10.77
CA ARG A 175 3.73 25.74 10.65
C ARG A 175 5.13 25.17 10.46
N ALA A 176 5.27 23.88 10.82
CA ALA A 176 6.50 23.12 10.67
C ALA A 176 6.19 21.70 10.26
N THR A 177 7.19 20.95 9.85
CA THR A 177 7.14 19.50 9.68
C THR A 177 7.94 18.87 10.83
N PHE A 178 7.31 17.94 11.56
CA PHE A 178 7.95 17.14 12.60
C PHE A 178 8.22 15.73 12.06
N PHE A 179 9.48 15.29 12.09
CA PHE A 179 9.88 13.93 11.78
C PHE A 179 10.08 13.16 13.07
N ASP A 180 9.04 12.44 13.49
CA ASP A 180 8.98 11.82 14.80
C ASP A 180 9.46 10.37 14.79
N LEU A 181 10.06 9.94 15.90
CA LEU A 181 10.42 8.54 16.16
C LEU A 181 9.19 7.76 16.61
N GLY A 182 8.91 6.63 15.95
CA GLY A 182 7.74 5.81 16.26
C GLY A 182 7.63 5.43 17.74
N SER A 183 8.74 5.10 18.40
CA SER A 183 8.81 4.78 19.82
C SER A 183 8.42 5.94 20.74
N LEU A 184 8.67 7.19 20.31
CA LEU A 184 8.27 8.38 21.06
C LEU A 184 6.83 8.79 20.75
N VAL A 185 6.35 8.54 19.53
CA VAL A 185 4.92 8.70 19.16
C VAL A 185 4.04 7.82 20.04
N GLU A 186 4.40 6.54 20.20
CA GLU A 186 3.69 5.62 21.10
C GLU A 186 3.69 6.10 22.56
N LYS A 187 4.78 6.70 23.00
CA LYS A 187 4.94 7.17 24.39
C LYS A 187 4.24 8.49 24.66
N TYR A 188 4.16 9.37 23.66
CA TYR A 188 3.66 10.74 23.80
C TYR A 188 2.62 11.12 22.74
N PRO A 189 1.56 10.31 22.54
CA PRO A 189 0.59 10.50 21.46
C PRO A 189 -0.15 11.84 21.52
N ASP A 190 -0.30 12.42 22.71
CA ASP A 190 -1.01 13.70 22.86
C ASP A 190 -0.19 14.90 22.35
N VAL A 191 1.13 14.78 22.29
CA VAL A 191 2.00 15.80 21.68
C VAL A 191 1.81 15.78 20.17
N VAL A 192 1.79 14.60 19.54
CA VAL A 192 1.54 14.42 18.10
C VAL A 192 0.16 14.94 17.71
N LYS A 193 -0.88 14.66 18.48
CA LYS A 193 -2.22 15.22 18.24
C LYS A 193 -2.21 16.75 18.28
N ARG A 194 -1.38 17.36 19.13
CA ARG A 194 -1.24 18.81 19.17
C ARG A 194 -0.52 19.38 17.94
N GLU A 195 0.50 18.66 17.43
CA GLU A 195 1.17 19.01 16.17
C GLU A 195 0.16 19.05 15.02
N GLU A 196 -0.64 18.00 14.87
CA GLU A 196 -1.68 17.92 13.85
C GLU A 196 -2.77 19.01 14.04
N ALA A 197 -3.21 19.23 15.29
CA ALA A 197 -4.25 20.23 15.58
C ALA A 197 -3.82 21.66 15.24
N LEU A 198 -2.52 21.96 15.31
CA LEU A 198 -1.95 23.23 14.88
C LEU A 198 -1.67 23.29 13.37
N GLY A 199 -2.00 22.25 12.61
CA GLY A 199 -1.80 22.18 11.16
C GLY A 199 -0.34 21.98 10.75
N CYS A 200 0.49 21.45 11.63
CA CYS A 200 1.83 20.98 11.31
C CYS A 200 1.77 19.64 10.60
N GLU A 201 2.79 19.34 9.79
CA GLU A 201 2.95 18.02 9.18
C GLU A 201 3.71 17.09 10.12
N VAL A 202 3.31 15.82 10.18
CA VAL A 202 4.00 14.79 10.93
C VAL A 202 4.52 13.72 9.97
N GLY A 203 5.81 13.52 9.96
CA GLY A 203 6.53 12.53 9.17
C GLY A 203 7.21 11.48 10.05
N SER A 204 7.66 10.40 9.46
CA SER A 204 8.39 9.34 10.17
C SER A 204 9.89 9.58 10.13
N HIS A 205 10.54 9.49 11.31
CA HIS A 205 12.00 9.51 11.45
C HIS A 205 12.56 8.13 11.90
N SER A 206 12.07 7.05 11.35
CA SER A 206 12.29 5.68 11.82
C SER A 206 11.54 5.36 13.14
N TYR A 207 11.67 4.11 13.63
CA TYR A 207 11.05 3.74 14.89
C TYR A 207 11.88 4.17 16.11
N ASP A 208 13.19 3.93 16.10
CA ASP A 208 14.07 4.10 17.26
C ASP A 208 15.46 4.63 16.90
N HIS A 209 15.60 5.25 15.75
CA HIS A 209 16.84 5.84 15.22
C HIS A 209 18.01 4.84 15.07
N LYS A 210 17.72 3.53 14.96
CA LYS A 210 18.76 2.53 14.77
C LYS A 210 19.38 2.59 13.37
N ASN A 211 20.65 2.29 13.32
CA ASN A 211 21.38 2.19 12.05
C ASN A 211 20.92 0.94 11.28
N PHE A 212 20.34 1.12 10.09
CA PHE A 212 19.86 0.04 9.21
C PHE A 212 20.99 -0.81 8.58
N ASN A 213 22.26 -0.41 8.72
CA ASN A 213 23.41 -1.11 8.15
C ASN A 213 24.07 -2.11 9.11
N LYS A 214 23.37 -2.56 10.15
CA LYS A 214 23.91 -3.56 11.10
C LYS A 214 22.97 -4.76 11.16
#